data_43f6e47f2a337001e9d997d0cb1626b7
#
_entry.id   43f6e47f2a337001e9d997d0cb1626b7
#
_cell.length_a   1.000
_cell.length_b   1.000
_cell.length_c   1.000
_cell.angle_alpha   90.00
_cell.angle_beta   90.00
_cell.angle_gamma   90.00
#
_symmetry.space_group_name_H-M   'P 1'
#
loop_
_entity.id
_entity.type
_entity.pdbx_description
1 polymer ?
#
loop_
_entity_poly.entity_id
_entity_poly.type
_entity_poly.pdbx_seq_one_letter_code
_entity_poly.pdbx_strand_id
1 'polypeptide(L)'
;MDIHVAPGSFIDQYMTWMEEQETPRVYDFICALWCLSLALGRDAIVARPRAPVHLNMYTILVSESGIMRKSTAIRMATSVARQFMQDTQSPMSLIESKITMGKMLQELTDGSIHRNASQMVLVASELAAMLGRGAQIAGVPALLTDLYDCPDQRSGGGSIHAGEINLRDVYCSFLAGSTPSWLEKAVRPEIIAGGFTSRCYFITGKMRKKLIAWAQEDDNDNSLSRSLQLAESLRHISEQARTYSRIGLTSGALDTFSRWYNERPLHKDTYRESFESREDGHVLRLAGLLAANDNHWQISDDHIRRGINIVAWIKRCGTDLFTGSLVERYDVKVLRKMRNEILAAGDGGITRSVLYRNLFLSGRGRQEFGTLVNTMHDLDLVRRVEVQTNGRPKEVIIATEYLRNEQFLEDVVRKLGME
;
A
#
# COMPACT_ATOMS: atom_id res chain seq x y z
N MET A 1 0.48 3.49 -17.43
CA MET A 1 1.26 4.67 -17.01
C MET A 1 2.39 4.83 -18.00
N ASP A 2 2.47 5.96 -18.64
CA ASP A 2 3.61 6.32 -19.46
C ASP A 2 4.72 6.85 -18.55
N ILE A 3 5.88 6.15 -18.54
CA ILE A 3 7.00 6.47 -17.63
C ILE A 3 8.02 7.25 -18.45
N HIS A 4 7.97 8.57 -18.32
CA HIS A 4 8.98 9.43 -18.90
C HIS A 4 10.09 9.72 -17.88
N VAL A 5 11.33 9.36 -18.21
CA VAL A 5 12.50 9.48 -17.34
C VAL A 5 13.62 10.19 -18.11
N ALA A 6 14.34 11.08 -17.44
CA ALA A 6 15.48 11.77 -18.02
C ALA A 6 16.60 10.76 -18.34
N PRO A 7 17.12 10.72 -19.56
CA PRO A 7 18.21 9.82 -19.92
C PRO A 7 19.45 10.01 -19.03
N GLY A 8 20.07 8.91 -18.62
CA GLY A 8 21.26 8.91 -17.77
C GLY A 8 21.00 9.27 -16.29
N SER A 9 19.76 9.58 -15.90
CA SER A 9 19.40 9.80 -14.50
C SER A 9 19.44 8.50 -13.68
N PHE A 10 19.40 8.59 -12.36
CA PHE A 10 19.37 7.41 -11.48
C PHE A 10 18.22 6.46 -11.81
N ILE A 11 17.02 6.99 -12.03
CA ILE A 11 15.86 6.15 -12.38
C ILE A 11 16.07 5.45 -13.72
N ASP A 12 16.63 6.14 -14.71
CA ASP A 12 16.96 5.55 -16.03
C ASP A 12 17.98 4.42 -15.90
N GLN A 13 19.06 4.64 -15.16
CA GLN A 13 20.08 3.63 -14.87
C GLN A 13 19.48 2.42 -14.14
N TYR A 14 18.66 2.65 -13.12
CA TYR A 14 17.97 1.59 -12.37
C TYR A 14 17.01 0.80 -13.26
N MET A 15 16.19 1.47 -14.06
CA MET A 15 15.26 0.85 -15.00
C MET A 15 15.98 0.01 -16.03
N THR A 16 17.11 0.49 -16.56
CA THR A 16 17.98 -0.24 -17.51
C THR A 16 18.54 -1.51 -16.87
N TRP A 17 19.04 -1.43 -15.64
CA TRP A 17 19.49 -2.62 -14.89
C TRP A 17 18.37 -3.64 -14.71
N MET A 18 17.18 -3.16 -14.37
CA MET A 18 16.03 -4.03 -14.14
C MET A 18 15.45 -4.64 -15.43
N GLU A 19 15.83 -4.17 -16.63
CA GLU A 19 15.36 -4.79 -17.88
C GLU A 19 15.74 -6.28 -18.01
N GLU A 20 16.73 -6.75 -17.28
CA GLU A 20 17.13 -8.16 -17.21
C GLU A 20 16.27 -9.01 -16.26
N GLN A 21 15.30 -8.41 -15.56
CA GLN A 21 14.42 -9.07 -14.61
C GLN A 21 13.01 -9.29 -15.18
N GLU A 22 12.28 -10.28 -14.64
CA GLU A 22 10.88 -10.56 -15.03
C GLU A 22 9.86 -9.60 -14.37
N THR A 23 10.31 -8.68 -13.53
CA THR A 23 9.45 -7.78 -12.76
C THR A 23 8.62 -6.85 -13.66
N PRO A 24 7.40 -6.47 -13.31
CA PRO A 24 6.65 -5.42 -14.00
C PRO A 24 7.44 -4.11 -14.00
N ARG A 25 7.49 -3.43 -15.13
CA ARG A 25 8.19 -2.14 -15.27
C ARG A 25 7.73 -1.07 -14.25
N VAL A 26 6.45 -1.13 -13.86
CA VAL A 26 5.91 -0.23 -12.84
C VAL A 26 6.47 -0.49 -11.44
N TYR A 27 6.81 -1.76 -11.11
CA TYR A 27 7.47 -2.08 -9.84
C TYR A 27 8.89 -1.52 -9.83
N ASP A 28 9.62 -1.70 -10.93
CA ASP A 28 10.99 -1.22 -11.06
C ASP A 28 11.05 0.29 -10.91
N PHE A 29 10.17 1.02 -11.59
CA PHE A 29 10.09 2.47 -11.50
C PHE A 29 9.80 2.96 -10.07
N ILE A 30 8.82 2.36 -9.40
CA ILE A 30 8.48 2.74 -8.03
C ILE A 30 9.58 2.36 -7.03
N CYS A 31 10.25 1.23 -7.23
CA CYS A 31 11.43 0.85 -6.44
C CYS A 31 12.58 1.83 -6.62
N ALA A 32 12.81 2.32 -7.85
CA ALA A 32 13.80 3.37 -8.10
C ALA A 32 13.44 4.68 -7.36
N LEU A 33 12.19 5.12 -7.42
CA LEU A 33 11.72 6.28 -6.67
C LEU A 33 11.89 6.08 -5.15
N TRP A 34 11.62 4.88 -4.66
CA TRP A 34 11.83 4.55 -3.25
C TRP A 34 13.32 4.63 -2.86
N CYS A 35 14.23 4.08 -3.65
CA CYS A 35 15.67 4.21 -3.42
C CYS A 35 16.09 5.69 -3.41
N LEU A 36 15.61 6.47 -4.37
CA LEU A 36 15.87 7.90 -4.46
C LEU A 36 15.36 8.65 -3.21
N SER A 37 14.20 8.25 -2.67
CA SER A 37 13.66 8.84 -1.45
C SER A 37 14.60 8.66 -0.25
N LEU A 38 15.32 7.54 -0.19
CA LEU A 38 16.32 7.29 0.87
C LEU A 38 17.55 8.17 0.72
N ALA A 39 18.00 8.41 -0.52
CA ALA A 39 19.14 9.29 -0.79
C ALA A 39 18.87 10.75 -0.37
N LEU A 40 17.62 11.19 -0.55
CA LEU A 40 17.18 12.53 -0.13
C LEU A 40 16.90 12.61 1.39
N GLY A 41 16.45 11.52 1.99
CA GLY A 41 16.25 11.39 3.42
C GLY A 41 15.52 12.59 4.06
N ARG A 42 16.09 13.12 5.12
CA ARG A 42 15.68 14.41 5.72
C ARG A 42 16.43 15.61 5.16
N ASP A 43 17.49 15.38 4.38
CA ASP A 43 18.37 16.44 3.91
C ASP A 43 17.67 17.34 2.87
N ALA A 44 16.65 16.84 2.18
CA ALA A 44 15.85 17.61 1.23
C ALA A 44 14.35 17.54 1.50
N ILE A 45 13.68 18.68 1.38
CA ILE A 45 12.23 18.82 1.50
C ILE A 45 11.68 19.71 0.38
N VAL A 46 10.42 19.49 -0.01
CA VAL A 46 9.72 20.49 -0.83
C VAL A 46 9.31 21.65 0.06
N ALA A 47 9.76 22.85 -0.30
CA ALA A 47 9.59 24.08 0.48
C ALA A 47 8.17 24.64 0.35
N ARG A 48 7.17 23.93 0.89
CA ARG A 48 5.80 24.41 0.99
C ARG A 48 5.66 25.31 2.23
N PRO A 49 5.10 26.51 2.10
CA PRO A 49 4.85 27.38 3.26
C PRO A 49 3.99 26.68 4.32
N ARG A 50 4.34 26.81 5.59
CA ARG A 50 3.65 26.26 6.78
C ARG A 50 3.66 24.73 6.92
N ALA A 51 3.83 23.97 5.84
CA ALA A 51 3.80 22.51 5.87
C ALA A 51 4.79 21.94 4.83
N PRO A 52 6.10 21.89 5.15
CA PRO A 52 7.10 21.30 4.27
C PRO A 52 6.76 19.84 3.99
N VAL A 53 7.06 19.36 2.78
CA VAL A 53 6.79 18.00 2.38
C VAL A 53 8.09 17.21 2.36
N HIS A 54 8.23 16.24 3.26
CA HIS A 54 9.31 15.27 3.24
C HIS A 54 9.13 14.28 2.09
N LEU A 55 10.25 13.75 1.59
CA LEU A 55 10.28 12.91 0.37
C LEU A 55 10.25 11.40 0.66
N ASN A 56 9.90 11.02 1.88
CA ASN A 56 9.74 9.62 2.30
C ASN A 56 8.59 8.92 1.58
N MET A 57 8.69 7.61 1.39
CA MET A 57 7.69 6.81 0.69
C MET A 57 7.27 5.59 1.50
N TYR A 58 5.96 5.34 1.58
CA TYR A 58 5.37 4.10 2.07
C TYR A 58 4.84 3.32 0.88
N THR A 59 5.55 2.29 0.48
CA THR A 59 5.33 1.59 -0.80
C THR A 59 4.96 0.13 -0.58
N ILE A 60 3.89 -0.32 -1.22
CA ILE A 60 3.39 -1.69 -1.14
C ILE A 60 3.17 -2.23 -2.55
N LEU A 61 3.97 -3.20 -2.96
CA LEU A 61 3.80 -3.91 -4.23
C LEU A 61 2.75 -5.01 -4.06
N VAL A 62 1.71 -4.99 -4.88
CA VAL A 62 0.56 -5.89 -4.71
C VAL A 62 0.35 -6.76 -5.94
N SER A 63 0.40 -8.06 -5.77
CA SER A 63 -0.03 -9.06 -6.75
C SER A 63 -0.22 -10.41 -6.08
N GLU A 64 -0.82 -11.37 -6.77
CA GLU A 64 -0.85 -12.76 -6.33
C GLU A 64 0.57 -13.32 -6.13
N SER A 65 0.70 -14.33 -5.26
CA SER A 65 2.00 -14.93 -4.93
C SER A 65 2.66 -15.54 -6.15
N GLY A 66 3.96 -15.29 -6.31
CA GLY A 66 4.80 -15.87 -7.38
C GLY A 66 4.58 -15.29 -8.79
N ILE A 67 3.46 -14.60 -9.06
CA ILE A 67 3.09 -14.19 -10.42
C ILE A 67 3.95 -13.02 -10.92
N MET A 68 4.07 -11.94 -10.15
CA MET A 68 4.68 -10.68 -10.59
C MET A 68 6.09 -10.44 -10.01
N ARG A 69 6.72 -11.47 -9.45
CA ARG A 69 8.09 -11.36 -8.94
C ARG A 69 8.33 -10.19 -7.96
N LYS A 70 7.33 -9.85 -7.13
CA LYS A 70 7.44 -8.78 -6.11
C LYS A 70 8.71 -8.86 -5.26
N SER A 71 8.98 -10.06 -4.73
CA SER A 71 10.15 -10.29 -3.87
C SER A 71 11.47 -10.04 -4.59
N THR A 72 11.53 -10.26 -5.91
CA THR A 72 12.68 -9.90 -6.74
C THR A 72 12.85 -8.39 -6.81
N ALA A 73 11.78 -7.64 -7.12
CA ALA A 73 11.83 -6.17 -7.18
C ALA A 73 12.27 -5.58 -5.83
N ILE A 74 11.69 -6.06 -4.72
CA ILE A 74 12.06 -5.63 -3.36
C ILE A 74 13.52 -5.94 -3.05
N ARG A 75 13.98 -7.16 -3.33
CA ARG A 75 15.36 -7.59 -3.08
C ARG A 75 16.37 -6.75 -3.86
N MET A 76 16.10 -6.45 -5.14
CA MET A 76 16.97 -5.63 -5.98
C MET A 76 17.04 -4.18 -5.43
N ALA A 77 15.92 -3.56 -5.12
CA ALA A 77 15.89 -2.24 -4.50
C ALA A 77 16.62 -2.21 -3.15
N THR A 78 16.41 -3.24 -2.33
CA THR A 78 17.06 -3.36 -1.02
C THR A 78 18.57 -3.51 -1.12
N SER A 79 19.09 -4.21 -2.15
CA SER A 79 20.55 -4.33 -2.37
C SER A 79 21.18 -2.97 -2.63
N VAL A 80 20.58 -2.15 -3.49
CA VAL A 80 21.04 -0.78 -3.78
C VAL A 80 20.96 0.11 -2.53
N ALA A 81 19.82 0.06 -1.83
CA ALA A 81 19.62 0.85 -0.61
C ALA A 81 20.64 0.49 0.50
N ARG A 82 20.91 -0.82 0.69
CA ARG A 82 21.89 -1.29 1.67
C ARG A 82 23.29 -0.78 1.34
N GLN A 83 23.72 -0.91 0.09
CA GLN A 83 25.03 -0.44 -0.35
C GLN A 83 25.13 1.08 -0.16
N PHE A 84 24.14 1.86 -0.61
CA PHE A 84 24.10 3.30 -0.41
C PHE A 84 24.22 3.69 1.08
N MET A 85 23.46 3.03 1.97
CA MET A 85 23.48 3.34 3.40
C MET A 85 24.80 3.00 4.07
N GLN A 86 25.48 1.94 3.63
CA GLN A 86 26.81 1.55 4.10
C GLN A 86 27.86 2.57 3.66
N ASP A 87 27.86 2.94 2.38
CA ASP A 87 28.86 3.83 1.79
C ASP A 87 28.78 5.26 2.32
N THR A 88 27.55 5.70 2.66
CA THR A 88 27.31 7.06 3.18
C THR A 88 27.32 7.15 4.70
N GLN A 89 27.49 6.04 5.41
CA GLN A 89 27.28 5.95 6.86
C GLN A 89 25.95 6.62 7.29
N SER A 90 24.89 6.29 6.55
CA SER A 90 23.57 6.87 6.74
C SER A 90 23.09 6.74 8.19
N PRO A 91 22.44 7.76 8.76
CA PRO A 91 21.85 7.67 10.10
C PRO A 91 20.63 6.74 10.17
N MET A 92 20.14 6.23 9.04
CA MET A 92 18.98 5.36 8.97
C MET A 92 19.32 3.92 9.39
N SER A 93 18.45 3.28 10.17
CA SER A 93 18.50 1.83 10.43
C SER A 93 17.71 1.08 9.35
N LEU A 94 18.33 0.13 8.66
CA LEU A 94 17.65 -0.76 7.71
C LEU A 94 17.16 -2.02 8.43
N ILE A 95 15.86 -2.27 8.40
CA ILE A 95 15.21 -3.39 9.08
C ILE A 95 14.48 -4.25 8.05
N GLU A 96 14.95 -5.47 7.86
CA GLU A 96 14.50 -6.41 6.81
C GLU A 96 13.73 -7.62 7.36
N SER A 97 13.26 -7.58 8.58
CA SER A 97 12.62 -8.71 9.24
C SER A 97 11.29 -8.32 9.87
N LYS A 98 10.62 -9.34 10.42
CA LYS A 98 9.45 -9.11 11.26
C LYS A 98 9.83 -8.15 12.40
N ILE A 99 9.08 -7.06 12.50
CA ILE A 99 9.31 -6.05 13.53
C ILE A 99 8.09 -5.91 14.43
N THR A 100 8.35 -5.70 15.72
CA THR A 100 7.34 -5.35 16.71
C THR A 100 7.37 -3.83 16.97
N MET A 101 6.27 -3.29 17.48
CA MET A 101 6.23 -1.87 17.87
C MET A 101 7.35 -1.51 18.86
N GLY A 102 7.60 -2.38 19.84
CA GLY A 102 8.67 -2.15 20.82
C GLY A 102 10.06 -2.08 20.16
N LYS A 103 10.34 -2.97 19.18
CA LYS A 103 11.61 -2.94 18.45
C LYS A 103 11.72 -1.70 17.56
N MET A 104 10.63 -1.27 16.93
CA MET A 104 10.62 -0.01 16.15
C MET A 104 10.97 1.19 17.02
N LEU A 105 10.32 1.29 18.17
CA LEU A 105 10.58 2.40 19.12
C LEU A 105 12.00 2.32 19.68
N GLN A 106 12.51 1.14 19.98
CA GLN A 106 13.89 0.94 20.42
C GLN A 106 14.88 1.43 19.35
N GLU A 107 14.75 0.99 18.10
CA GLU A 107 15.63 1.40 17.00
C GLU A 107 15.64 2.93 16.77
N LEU A 108 14.45 3.55 16.85
CA LEU A 108 14.31 5.00 16.73
C LEU A 108 14.95 5.74 17.93
N THR A 109 14.80 5.20 19.15
CA THR A 109 15.39 5.76 20.37
C THR A 109 16.90 5.63 20.34
N ASP A 110 17.43 4.46 19.99
CA ASP A 110 18.86 4.20 19.82
C ASP A 110 19.45 5.14 18.75
N GLY A 111 18.73 5.37 17.68
CA GLY A 111 19.07 6.35 16.65
C GLY A 111 19.13 7.77 17.21
N SER A 112 18.15 8.18 18.01
CA SER A 112 18.13 9.49 18.67
C SER A 112 19.34 9.68 19.59
N ILE A 113 19.71 8.65 20.34
CA ILE A 113 20.82 8.71 21.33
C ILE A 113 22.19 8.66 20.64
N HIS A 114 22.39 7.72 19.72
CA HIS A 114 23.71 7.42 19.19
C HIS A 114 24.03 8.13 17.87
N ARG A 115 23.02 8.51 17.09
CA ARG A 115 23.17 9.16 15.79
C ARG A 115 22.55 10.55 15.72
N ASN A 116 21.96 11.01 16.81
CA ASN A 116 21.18 12.26 16.91
C ASN A 116 20.05 12.36 15.86
N ALA A 117 19.55 11.20 15.41
CA ALA A 117 18.51 11.10 14.38
C ALA A 117 17.71 9.79 14.54
N SER A 118 16.39 9.89 14.61
CA SER A 118 15.44 8.77 14.72
C SER A 118 14.96 8.35 13.34
N GLN A 119 15.83 7.68 12.57
CA GLN A 119 15.56 7.37 11.18
C GLN A 119 15.59 5.87 10.92
N MET A 120 14.58 5.35 10.23
CA MET A 120 14.51 3.94 9.87
C MET A 120 13.90 3.69 8.49
N VAL A 121 14.33 2.59 7.90
CA VAL A 121 13.85 2.05 6.65
C VAL A 121 13.37 0.63 6.91
N LEU A 122 12.11 0.35 6.61
CA LEU A 122 11.50 -0.96 6.80
C LEU A 122 11.37 -1.65 5.45
N VAL A 123 11.80 -2.90 5.38
CA VAL A 123 11.63 -3.74 4.20
C VAL A 123 10.99 -5.07 4.60
N ALA A 124 9.94 -5.46 3.88
CA ALA A 124 9.30 -6.75 4.08
C ALA A 124 8.86 -7.37 2.75
N SER A 125 9.33 -8.57 2.44
CA SER A 125 8.84 -9.32 1.29
C SER A 125 7.34 -9.60 1.38
N GLU A 126 6.81 -9.69 2.60
CA GLU A 126 5.40 -9.86 2.91
C GLU A 126 4.96 -8.85 4.00
N LEU A 127 4.03 -7.97 3.66
CA LEU A 127 3.49 -6.95 4.57
C LEU A 127 2.89 -7.55 5.85
N ALA A 128 2.42 -8.81 5.76
CA ALA A 128 1.93 -9.58 6.89
C ALA A 128 2.96 -9.69 8.04
N ALA A 129 4.26 -9.67 7.73
CA ALA A 129 5.32 -9.72 8.73
C ALA A 129 5.40 -8.42 9.55
N MET A 130 5.02 -7.28 8.94
CA MET A 130 5.01 -5.96 9.59
C MET A 130 3.65 -5.63 10.22
N LEU A 131 2.56 -5.94 9.51
CA LEU A 131 1.21 -5.51 9.85
C LEU A 131 0.26 -6.69 10.13
N GLY A 132 0.78 -7.84 10.54
CA GLY A 132 -0.04 -8.96 10.99
C GLY A 132 -0.94 -8.56 12.18
N ARG A 133 -1.94 -9.39 12.49
CA ARG A 133 -2.98 -9.10 13.50
C ARG A 133 -2.39 -8.61 14.85
N GLY A 134 -1.31 -9.21 15.31
CA GLY A 134 -0.65 -8.78 16.55
C GLY A 134 -0.06 -7.38 16.47
N ALA A 135 0.55 -7.01 15.33
CA ALA A 135 1.12 -5.68 15.10
C ALA A 135 0.03 -4.61 15.00
N GLN A 136 -1.13 -4.93 14.40
CA GLN A 136 -2.28 -4.02 14.34
C GLN A 136 -2.85 -3.73 15.73
N ILE A 137 -3.01 -4.77 16.56
CA ILE A 137 -3.47 -4.63 17.95
C ILE A 137 -2.46 -3.82 18.78
N ALA A 138 -1.17 -3.99 18.51
CA ALA A 138 -0.12 -3.23 19.19
C ALA A 138 0.02 -1.78 18.70
N GLY A 139 -0.77 -1.32 17.71
CA GLY A 139 -0.78 0.06 17.25
C GLY A 139 0.30 0.42 16.23
N VAL A 140 0.92 -0.55 15.55
CA VAL A 140 1.94 -0.30 14.51
C VAL A 140 1.43 0.60 13.38
N PRO A 141 0.19 0.44 12.85
CA PRO A 141 -0.32 1.36 11.83
C PRO A 141 -0.41 2.82 12.31
N ALA A 142 -0.83 3.03 13.56
CA ALA A 142 -0.92 4.37 14.14
C ALA A 142 0.49 4.99 14.30
N LEU A 143 1.46 4.21 14.79
CA LEU A 143 2.84 4.67 14.89
C LEU A 143 3.41 5.05 13.50
N LEU A 144 3.22 4.22 12.49
CA LEU A 144 3.67 4.52 11.11
C LEU A 144 2.98 5.76 10.56
N THR A 145 1.70 5.97 10.90
CA THR A 145 0.95 7.18 10.54
C THR A 145 1.58 8.43 11.13
N ASP A 146 1.98 8.40 12.39
CA ASP A 146 2.66 9.52 13.08
C ASP A 146 4.07 9.78 12.51
N LEU A 147 4.81 8.72 12.20
CA LEU A 147 6.19 8.83 11.67
C LEU A 147 6.23 9.30 10.21
N TYR A 148 5.13 9.17 9.46
CA TYR A 148 5.07 9.57 8.05
C TYR A 148 5.31 11.05 7.82
N ASP A 149 4.83 11.89 8.72
CA ASP A 149 4.95 13.34 8.62
C ASP A 149 6.34 13.85 9.04
N CYS A 150 7.27 12.94 9.38
CA CYS A 150 8.68 13.21 9.72
C CYS A 150 8.86 14.36 10.72
N PRO A 151 8.27 14.31 11.91
CA PRO A 151 8.37 15.41 12.88
C PRO A 151 9.83 15.66 13.31
N ASP A 152 10.19 16.92 13.57
CA ASP A 152 11.50 17.28 14.07
C ASP A 152 11.73 16.74 15.49
N GLN A 153 10.66 16.71 16.29
CA GLN A 153 10.66 16.13 17.62
C GLN A 153 9.35 15.40 17.90
N ARG A 154 9.44 14.25 18.56
CA ARG A 154 8.31 13.50 19.05
C ARG A 154 8.61 12.95 20.44
N SER A 155 7.87 13.42 21.42
CA SER A 155 7.96 12.95 22.80
C SER A 155 6.69 12.20 23.21
N GLY A 156 6.82 11.23 24.11
CA GLY A 156 5.73 10.47 24.69
C GLY A 156 5.61 9.02 24.17
N GLY A 157 4.72 8.24 24.77
CA GLY A 157 4.46 6.86 24.39
C GLY A 157 5.42 5.82 24.98
N GLY A 158 6.17 6.17 26.04
CA GLY A 158 6.95 5.20 26.81
C GLY A 158 6.06 4.19 27.54
N SER A 159 6.51 2.94 27.68
CA SER A 159 5.94 2.00 28.65
C SER A 159 6.62 2.22 30.01
N ILE A 160 6.01 1.71 31.08
CA ILE A 160 6.56 1.76 32.46
C ILE A 160 8.02 1.26 32.53
N HIS A 161 8.44 0.42 31.56
CA HIS A 161 9.77 -0.17 31.49
C HIS A 161 10.71 0.52 30.46
N ALA A 162 10.21 1.34 29.55
CA ALA A 162 10.98 1.92 28.44
C ALA A 162 11.40 3.38 28.67
N GLY A 163 10.98 4.01 29.77
CA GLY A 163 11.24 5.41 30.02
C GLY A 163 10.52 6.35 29.04
N GLU A 164 10.84 7.63 29.11
CA GLU A 164 10.31 8.64 28.20
C GLU A 164 10.98 8.51 26.82
N ILE A 165 10.17 8.39 25.76
CA ILE A 165 10.66 8.27 24.38
C ILE A 165 10.75 9.68 23.80
N ASN A 166 11.98 10.09 23.47
CA ASN A 166 12.28 11.37 22.82
C ASN A 166 12.95 11.11 21.47
N LEU A 167 12.18 11.20 20.39
CA LEU A 167 12.67 11.04 19.03
C LEU A 167 13.03 12.41 18.45
N ARG A 168 14.12 12.46 17.66
CA ARG A 168 14.59 13.67 16.97
C ARG A 168 14.82 13.37 15.50
N ASP A 169 14.57 14.36 14.66
CA ASP A 169 14.80 14.28 13.22
C ASP A 169 14.25 12.98 12.63
N VAL A 170 12.96 12.75 12.90
CA VAL A 170 12.28 11.50 12.53
C VAL A 170 12.19 11.36 11.01
N TYR A 171 12.58 10.19 10.51
CA TYR A 171 12.34 9.77 9.13
C TYR A 171 11.95 8.31 9.11
N CYS A 172 10.91 8.01 8.37
CA CYS A 172 10.47 6.63 8.16
C CYS A 172 10.07 6.43 6.70
N SER A 173 10.61 5.39 6.09
CA SER A 173 10.22 4.92 4.76
C SER A 173 10.06 3.41 4.78
N PHE A 174 9.15 2.85 3.97
CA PHE A 174 9.10 1.41 3.84
C PHE A 174 8.79 0.93 2.42
N LEU A 175 9.27 -0.30 2.13
CA LEU A 175 8.98 -1.05 0.92
C LEU A 175 8.52 -2.45 1.31
N ALA A 176 7.30 -2.82 0.93
CA ALA A 176 6.74 -4.12 1.26
C ALA A 176 6.02 -4.79 0.09
N GLY A 177 5.90 -6.11 0.14
CA GLY A 177 5.06 -6.90 -0.76
C GLY A 177 3.77 -7.32 -0.07
N SER A 178 2.68 -7.48 -0.84
CA SER A 178 1.43 -8.04 -0.33
C SER A 178 0.67 -8.79 -1.42
N THR A 179 -0.37 -9.51 -1.01
CA THR A 179 -1.36 -10.09 -1.93
C THR A 179 -2.71 -9.40 -1.74
N PRO A 180 -3.56 -9.31 -2.79
CA PRO A 180 -4.91 -8.77 -2.65
C PRO A 180 -5.70 -9.47 -1.55
N SER A 181 -5.63 -10.80 -1.51
CA SER A 181 -6.35 -11.62 -0.52
C SER A 181 -5.90 -11.37 0.93
N TRP A 182 -4.62 -11.01 1.15
CA TRP A 182 -4.17 -10.64 2.49
C TRP A 182 -4.64 -9.21 2.86
N LEU A 183 -4.52 -8.25 1.94
CA LEU A 183 -4.99 -6.88 2.15
C LEU A 183 -6.47 -6.84 2.49
N GLU A 184 -7.28 -7.61 1.79
CA GLU A 184 -8.72 -7.76 2.05
C GLU A 184 -9.02 -8.17 3.50
N LYS A 185 -8.23 -9.09 4.05
CA LYS A 185 -8.42 -9.60 5.41
C LYS A 185 -7.83 -8.69 6.49
N ALA A 186 -6.77 -7.98 6.16
CA ALA A 186 -5.96 -7.23 7.11
C ALA A 186 -6.33 -5.75 7.17
N VAL A 187 -6.69 -5.14 6.04
CA VAL A 187 -7.04 -3.72 5.97
C VAL A 187 -8.51 -3.56 6.32
N ARG A 188 -8.77 -3.31 7.60
CA ARG A 188 -10.12 -3.06 8.12
C ARG A 188 -10.54 -1.61 7.85
N PRO A 189 -11.86 -1.31 7.87
CA PRO A 189 -12.36 0.06 7.73
C PRO A 189 -11.67 1.05 8.69
N GLU A 190 -11.36 0.63 9.91
CA GLU A 190 -10.71 1.48 10.91
C GLU A 190 -9.27 1.84 10.52
N ILE A 191 -8.55 0.97 9.81
CA ILE A 191 -7.20 1.24 9.29
C ILE A 191 -7.27 2.23 8.12
N ILE A 192 -8.31 2.13 7.28
CA ILE A 192 -8.57 3.08 6.21
C ILE A 192 -8.92 4.45 6.81
N ALA A 193 -9.89 4.48 7.71
CA ALA A 193 -10.33 5.70 8.41
C ALA A 193 -9.22 6.33 9.26
N GLY A 194 -8.32 5.51 9.84
CA GLY A 194 -7.16 5.95 10.61
C GLY A 194 -6.07 6.62 9.80
N GLY A 195 -6.24 6.76 8.48
CA GLY A 195 -5.33 7.50 7.60
C GLY A 195 -4.01 6.81 7.28
N PHE A 196 -3.79 5.56 7.71
CA PHE A 196 -2.59 4.79 7.33
C PHE A 196 -2.56 4.50 5.83
N THR A 197 -3.68 4.01 5.27
CA THR A 197 -3.76 3.65 3.84
C THR A 197 -3.62 4.84 2.91
N SER A 198 -4.06 6.03 3.34
CA SER A 198 -3.91 7.26 2.56
C SER A 198 -2.46 7.73 2.42
N ARG A 199 -1.56 7.22 3.23
CA ARG A 199 -0.12 7.48 3.19
C ARG A 199 0.66 6.44 2.39
N CYS A 200 0.01 5.34 1.99
CA CYS A 200 0.63 4.22 1.30
C CYS A 200 0.38 4.26 -0.20
N TYR A 201 1.41 3.97 -0.97
CA TYR A 201 1.34 3.75 -2.41
C TYR A 201 1.12 2.26 -2.68
N PHE A 202 -0.12 1.88 -2.99
CA PHE A 202 -0.46 0.52 -3.41
C PHE A 202 -0.23 0.38 -4.91
N ILE A 203 0.73 -0.45 -5.29
CA ILE A 203 1.19 -0.58 -6.66
C ILE A 203 0.81 -1.96 -7.19
N THR A 204 -0.04 -2.01 -8.20
CA THR A 204 -0.46 -3.25 -8.85
C THR A 204 0.27 -3.43 -10.18
N GLY A 205 0.88 -4.61 -10.38
CA GLY A 205 1.45 -5.02 -11.68
C GLY A 205 0.44 -5.85 -12.46
N LYS A 206 0.21 -5.52 -13.74
CA LYS A 206 -0.73 -6.26 -14.60
C LYS A 206 -0.08 -7.43 -15.34
N MET A 207 1.20 -7.31 -15.69
CA MET A 207 1.96 -8.33 -16.41
C MET A 207 3.46 -8.21 -16.13
N ARG A 208 4.18 -9.32 -16.24
CA ARG A 208 5.64 -9.29 -16.31
C ARG A 208 6.06 -8.67 -17.65
N LYS A 209 7.18 -7.97 -17.67
CA LYS A 209 7.68 -7.37 -18.92
C LYS A 209 8.25 -8.43 -19.88
N LYS A 210 8.76 -9.55 -19.36
CA LYS A 210 9.25 -10.70 -20.11
C LYS A 210 9.19 -11.98 -19.29
N LEU A 211 9.37 -13.14 -19.91
CA LEU A 211 9.53 -14.43 -19.26
C LEU A 211 10.96 -14.93 -19.50
N ILE A 212 11.63 -15.35 -18.44
CA ILE A 212 13.01 -15.85 -18.46
C ILE A 212 13.00 -17.26 -17.90
N ALA A 213 13.03 -18.27 -18.78
CA ALA A 213 13.04 -19.68 -18.37
C ALA A 213 14.36 -20.06 -17.68
N TRP A 214 15.46 -19.51 -18.16
CA TRP A 214 16.80 -19.72 -17.61
C TRP A 214 17.56 -18.39 -17.70
N ALA A 215 17.88 -17.81 -16.55
CA ALA A 215 18.76 -16.65 -16.54
C ALA A 215 20.15 -17.13 -16.98
N GLN A 216 20.78 -16.46 -17.95
CA GLN A 216 22.18 -16.68 -18.19
C GLN A 216 22.93 -16.35 -16.89
N GLU A 217 23.97 -17.09 -16.58
CA GLU A 217 24.88 -16.73 -15.49
C GLU A 217 25.45 -15.36 -15.85
N ASP A 218 24.79 -14.31 -15.38
CA ASP A 218 25.49 -13.06 -15.18
C ASP A 218 26.58 -13.37 -14.17
N ASP A 219 27.80 -13.13 -14.50
CA ASP A 219 28.90 -13.14 -13.56
C ASP A 219 28.37 -12.36 -12.32
N ASN A 220 28.36 -13.02 -11.14
CA ASN A 220 27.93 -12.39 -9.90
C ASN A 220 28.60 -11.02 -9.68
N ASP A 221 29.80 -10.83 -10.25
CA ASP A 221 30.52 -9.58 -10.30
C ASP A 221 29.79 -8.48 -11.07
N ASN A 222 29.03 -8.80 -12.11
CA ASN A 222 28.33 -7.77 -12.92
C ASN A 222 27.09 -7.20 -12.21
N SER A 223 26.30 -8.04 -11.55
CA SER A 223 25.14 -7.57 -10.77
C SER A 223 25.56 -6.77 -9.52
N LEU A 224 26.62 -7.20 -8.83
CA LEU A 224 27.19 -6.45 -7.70
C LEU A 224 27.78 -5.13 -8.19
N SER A 225 28.54 -5.12 -9.27
CA SER A 225 29.13 -3.92 -9.87
C SER A 225 28.05 -2.89 -10.23
N ARG A 226 26.94 -3.32 -10.82
CA ARG A 226 25.80 -2.43 -11.17
C ARG A 226 25.09 -1.87 -9.93
N SER A 227 24.89 -2.67 -8.89
CA SER A 227 24.30 -2.17 -7.64
C SER A 227 25.20 -1.15 -6.95
N LEU A 228 26.52 -1.32 -7.03
CA LEU A 228 27.51 -0.35 -6.53
C LEU A 228 27.45 0.97 -7.33
N GLN A 229 27.39 0.90 -8.67
CA GLN A 229 27.25 2.09 -9.51
C GLN A 229 25.96 2.87 -9.20
N LEU A 230 24.85 2.17 -8.98
CA LEU A 230 23.57 2.79 -8.57
C LEU A 230 23.66 3.41 -7.18
N ALA A 231 24.32 2.76 -6.23
CA ALA A 231 24.56 3.31 -4.90
C ALA A 231 25.44 4.58 -4.96
N GLU A 232 26.44 4.60 -5.83
CA GLU A 232 27.28 5.79 -6.08
C GLU A 232 26.45 6.95 -6.68
N SER A 233 25.53 6.66 -7.62
CA SER A 233 24.62 7.68 -8.15
C SER A 233 23.72 8.25 -7.05
N LEU A 234 23.22 7.41 -6.13
CA LEU A 234 22.44 7.86 -4.97
C LEU A 234 23.30 8.68 -4.00
N ARG A 235 24.57 8.32 -3.78
CA ARG A 235 25.50 9.08 -2.94
C ARG A 235 25.68 10.49 -3.47
N HIS A 236 25.91 10.62 -4.78
CA HIS A 236 26.03 11.94 -5.41
C HIS A 236 24.76 12.78 -5.23
N ILE A 237 23.57 12.20 -5.42
CA ILE A 237 22.29 12.89 -5.19
C ILE A 237 22.14 13.29 -3.73
N SER A 238 22.55 12.45 -2.77
CA SER A 238 22.51 12.76 -1.34
C SER A 238 23.42 13.92 -0.98
N GLU A 239 24.60 14.02 -1.59
CA GLU A 239 25.51 15.17 -1.40
C GLU A 239 24.90 16.48 -1.92
N GLN A 240 24.27 16.42 -3.09
CA GLN A 240 23.52 17.55 -3.65
C GLN A 240 22.35 17.96 -2.75
N ALA A 241 21.61 16.99 -2.18
CA ALA A 241 20.48 17.23 -1.29
C ALA A 241 20.86 18.07 -0.06
N ARG A 242 22.06 17.87 0.49
CA ARG A 242 22.59 18.67 1.60
C ARG A 242 22.83 20.13 1.20
N THR A 243 23.20 20.37 -0.05
CA THR A 243 23.41 21.72 -0.59
C THR A 243 22.08 22.39 -0.93
N TYR A 244 21.16 21.66 -1.57
CA TYR A 244 19.88 22.15 -2.04
C TYR A 244 18.72 21.62 -1.19
N SER A 245 18.82 21.77 0.10
CA SER A 245 17.92 21.16 1.09
C SER A 245 16.43 21.59 0.95
N ARG A 246 16.15 22.69 0.28
CA ARG A 246 14.81 23.26 0.12
C ARG A 246 14.45 23.36 -1.37
N ILE A 247 13.75 22.37 -1.87
CA ILE A 247 13.29 22.30 -3.26
C ILE A 247 12.05 23.19 -3.40
N GLY A 248 12.18 24.32 -4.07
CA GLY A 248 11.08 25.25 -4.38
C GLY A 248 10.35 24.88 -5.66
N LEU A 249 9.24 25.59 -5.94
CA LEU A 249 8.52 25.53 -7.21
C LEU A 249 8.87 26.74 -8.07
N THR A 250 8.97 26.55 -9.40
CA THR A 250 8.95 27.68 -10.33
C THR A 250 7.55 28.33 -10.35
N SER A 251 7.42 29.55 -10.85
CA SER A 251 6.10 30.19 -10.98
C SER A 251 5.13 29.36 -11.82
N GLY A 252 5.59 28.83 -12.98
CA GLY A 252 4.76 27.95 -13.83
C GLY A 252 4.35 26.65 -13.13
N ALA A 253 5.23 26.07 -12.32
CA ALA A 253 4.90 24.88 -11.51
C ALA A 253 3.83 25.21 -10.46
N LEU A 254 3.94 26.36 -9.79
CA LEU A 254 2.96 26.82 -8.81
C LEU A 254 1.59 27.07 -9.44
N ASP A 255 1.55 27.68 -10.61
CA ASP A 255 0.31 27.94 -11.36
C ASP A 255 -0.37 26.63 -11.77
N THR A 256 0.40 25.67 -12.31
CA THR A 256 -0.13 24.36 -12.71
C THR A 256 -0.61 23.55 -11.48
N PHE A 257 0.15 23.54 -10.39
CA PHE A 257 -0.26 22.90 -9.16
C PHE A 257 -1.53 23.51 -8.56
N SER A 258 -1.62 24.85 -8.53
CA SER A 258 -2.77 25.58 -7.98
C SER A 258 -4.03 25.34 -8.80
N ARG A 259 -3.93 25.35 -10.13
CA ARG A 259 -5.05 25.04 -11.03
C ARG A 259 -5.54 23.61 -10.79
N TRP A 260 -4.65 22.63 -10.85
CA TRP A 260 -4.98 21.24 -10.60
C TRP A 260 -5.62 21.05 -9.22
N TYR A 261 -5.07 21.67 -8.16
CA TYR A 261 -5.58 21.56 -6.80
C TYR A 261 -7.03 22.05 -6.67
N ASN A 262 -7.36 23.16 -7.34
CA ASN A 262 -8.70 23.76 -7.29
C ASN A 262 -9.73 23.00 -8.17
N GLU A 263 -9.28 22.38 -9.25
CA GLU A 263 -10.15 21.70 -10.23
C GLU A 263 -10.29 20.21 -9.98
N ARG A 264 -9.49 19.61 -9.08
CA ARG A 264 -9.52 18.17 -8.82
C ARG A 264 -10.88 17.72 -8.28
N PRO A 265 -11.44 16.60 -8.77
CA PRO A 265 -12.68 16.05 -8.24
C PRO A 265 -12.42 15.49 -6.83
N LEU A 266 -13.38 15.68 -5.93
CA LEU A 266 -13.40 15.06 -4.61
C LEU A 266 -14.52 14.00 -4.59
N HIS A 267 -14.17 12.79 -4.18
CA HIS A 267 -15.10 11.66 -4.11
C HIS A 267 -15.47 11.39 -2.64
N LYS A 268 -16.64 10.78 -2.43
CA LYS A 268 -17.15 10.46 -1.09
C LYS A 268 -17.06 8.96 -0.76
N ASP A 269 -16.20 8.20 -1.45
CA ASP A 269 -15.92 6.82 -1.04
C ASP A 269 -14.75 6.76 -0.05
N THR A 270 -14.77 5.78 0.85
CA THR A 270 -13.88 5.73 2.02
C THR A 270 -12.40 5.76 1.65
N TYR A 271 -11.98 5.03 0.61
CA TYR A 271 -10.57 4.99 0.23
C TYR A 271 -10.16 6.24 -0.56
N ARG A 272 -10.95 6.62 -1.58
CA ARG A 272 -10.65 7.78 -2.43
C ARG A 272 -10.64 9.06 -1.61
N GLU A 273 -11.66 9.28 -0.78
CA GLU A 273 -11.74 10.46 0.09
C GLU A 273 -10.51 10.56 1.00
N SER A 274 -10.12 9.45 1.64
CA SER A 274 -8.93 9.39 2.49
C SER A 274 -7.65 9.68 1.71
N PHE A 275 -7.46 9.12 0.50
CA PHE A 275 -6.30 9.34 -0.34
C PHE A 275 -6.25 10.76 -0.91
N GLU A 276 -7.39 11.27 -1.40
CA GLU A 276 -7.53 12.60 -1.99
C GLU A 276 -7.27 13.73 -1.00
N SER A 277 -7.54 13.49 0.29
CA SER A 277 -7.20 14.44 1.36
C SER A 277 -5.69 14.72 1.47
N ARG A 278 -4.82 13.84 0.92
CA ARG A 278 -3.36 13.92 0.96
C ARG A 278 -2.73 14.00 -0.44
N GLU A 279 -3.54 14.00 -1.47
CA GLU A 279 -3.10 13.92 -2.86
C GLU A 279 -2.15 15.05 -3.26
N ASP A 280 -2.37 16.24 -2.71
CA ASP A 280 -1.50 17.41 -2.88
C ASP A 280 -0.07 17.18 -2.34
N GLY A 281 0.05 16.58 -1.17
CA GLY A 281 1.33 16.18 -0.60
C GLY A 281 2.02 15.09 -1.43
N HIS A 282 1.24 14.12 -1.96
CA HIS A 282 1.78 13.09 -2.83
C HIS A 282 2.32 13.65 -4.16
N VAL A 283 1.59 14.58 -4.79
CA VAL A 283 2.05 15.24 -6.03
C VAL A 283 3.34 16.00 -5.79
N LEU A 284 3.42 16.81 -4.72
CA LEU A 284 4.63 17.56 -4.39
C LEU A 284 5.81 16.63 -4.07
N ARG A 285 5.58 15.53 -3.33
CA ARG A 285 6.61 14.53 -3.00
C ARG A 285 7.18 13.90 -4.28
N LEU A 286 6.33 13.40 -5.15
CA LEU A 286 6.78 12.77 -6.39
C LEU A 286 7.41 13.77 -7.35
N ALA A 287 6.90 14.99 -7.46
CA ALA A 287 7.51 16.05 -8.26
C ALA A 287 8.90 16.44 -7.71
N GLY A 288 9.07 16.49 -6.39
CA GLY A 288 10.37 16.74 -5.76
C GLY A 288 11.38 15.62 -6.03
N LEU A 289 10.94 14.35 -5.92
CA LEU A 289 11.77 13.19 -6.29
C LEU A 289 12.20 13.24 -7.76
N LEU A 290 11.29 13.55 -8.68
CA LEU A 290 11.59 13.66 -10.10
C LEU A 290 12.54 14.83 -10.39
N ALA A 291 12.36 15.98 -9.73
CA ALA A 291 13.26 17.12 -9.90
C ALA A 291 14.68 16.77 -9.44
N ALA A 292 14.84 16.11 -8.29
CA ALA A 292 16.14 15.65 -7.82
C ALA A 292 16.77 14.59 -8.76
N ASN A 293 15.94 13.65 -9.28
CA ASN A 293 16.40 12.67 -10.28
C ASN A 293 16.93 13.33 -11.55
N ASP A 294 16.28 14.39 -12.00
CA ASP A 294 16.63 15.13 -13.21
C ASP A 294 17.76 16.17 -12.95
N ASN A 295 18.36 16.11 -11.75
CA ASN A 295 19.35 17.05 -11.23
C ASN A 295 18.89 18.53 -11.26
N HIS A 296 17.59 18.72 -11.08
CA HIS A 296 16.96 20.01 -10.94
C HIS A 296 16.51 20.18 -9.48
N TRP A 297 17.08 21.12 -8.77
CA TRP A 297 16.73 21.38 -7.37
C TRP A 297 15.63 22.43 -7.22
N GLN A 298 14.81 22.53 -8.25
CA GLN A 298 13.59 23.31 -8.33
C GLN A 298 12.55 22.55 -9.16
N ILE A 299 11.35 22.44 -8.64
CA ILE A 299 10.24 21.76 -9.30
C ILE A 299 9.73 22.64 -10.47
N SER A 300 9.80 22.13 -11.68
CA SER A 300 9.25 22.75 -12.88
C SER A 300 7.79 22.34 -13.14
N ASP A 301 7.16 22.97 -14.09
CA ASP A 301 5.82 22.59 -14.58
C ASP A 301 5.75 21.14 -15.05
N ASP A 302 6.78 20.65 -15.75
CA ASP A 302 6.87 19.26 -16.18
C ASP A 302 6.89 18.29 -14.98
N HIS A 303 7.68 18.57 -13.95
CA HIS A 303 7.72 17.73 -12.75
C HIS A 303 6.36 17.66 -12.06
N ILE A 304 5.60 18.77 -11.99
CA ILE A 304 4.24 18.78 -11.43
C ILE A 304 3.29 17.93 -12.28
N ARG A 305 3.30 18.06 -13.61
CA ARG A 305 2.44 17.25 -14.50
C ARG A 305 2.74 15.77 -14.39
N ARG A 306 4.02 15.39 -14.38
CA ARG A 306 4.46 14.01 -14.16
C ARG A 306 4.02 13.50 -12.79
N GLY A 307 4.20 14.29 -11.74
CA GLY A 307 3.73 13.99 -10.38
C GLY A 307 2.22 13.74 -10.32
N ILE A 308 1.40 14.62 -10.93
CA ILE A 308 -0.06 14.46 -11.02
C ILE A 308 -0.43 13.14 -11.72
N ASN A 309 0.21 12.83 -12.85
CA ASN A 309 -0.07 11.62 -13.62
C ASN A 309 0.28 10.34 -12.84
N ILE A 310 1.40 10.34 -12.12
CA ILE A 310 1.83 9.21 -11.30
C ILE A 310 0.86 9.02 -10.13
N VAL A 311 0.50 10.10 -9.41
CA VAL A 311 -0.45 10.04 -8.29
C VAL A 311 -1.82 9.58 -8.74
N ALA A 312 -2.33 10.08 -9.86
CA ALA A 312 -3.60 9.64 -10.43
C ALA A 312 -3.57 8.13 -10.79
N TRP A 313 -2.43 7.62 -11.26
CA TRP A 313 -2.27 6.20 -11.52
C TRP A 313 -2.20 5.39 -10.21
N ILE A 314 -1.45 5.83 -9.20
CA ILE A 314 -1.39 5.19 -7.87
C ILE A 314 -2.79 5.15 -7.24
N LYS A 315 -3.54 6.27 -7.31
CA LYS A 315 -4.92 6.33 -6.83
C LYS A 315 -5.81 5.28 -7.50
N ARG A 316 -5.70 5.09 -8.82
CA ARG A 316 -6.42 4.02 -9.53
C ARG A 316 -6.03 2.63 -9.04
N CYS A 317 -4.74 2.34 -8.86
CA CYS A 317 -4.30 1.06 -8.31
C CYS A 317 -4.92 0.77 -6.95
N GLY A 318 -4.92 1.74 -6.05
CA GLY A 318 -5.55 1.62 -4.74
C GLY A 318 -7.08 1.50 -4.83
N THR A 319 -7.72 2.30 -5.68
CA THR A 319 -9.16 2.20 -5.92
C THR A 319 -9.55 0.81 -6.43
N ASP A 320 -8.87 0.30 -7.46
CA ASP A 320 -9.13 -1.03 -8.00
C ASP A 320 -8.96 -2.13 -6.93
N LEU A 321 -7.99 -1.97 -6.03
CA LEU A 321 -7.80 -2.89 -4.91
C LEU A 321 -8.92 -2.81 -3.87
N PHE A 322 -9.32 -1.59 -3.49
CA PHE A 322 -10.24 -1.38 -2.38
C PHE A 322 -11.71 -1.22 -2.79
N THR A 323 -12.01 -0.95 -4.07
CA THR A 323 -13.40 -0.85 -4.58
C THR A 323 -13.78 -1.95 -5.57
N GLY A 324 -12.83 -2.51 -6.33
CA GLY A 324 -13.11 -3.46 -7.41
C GLY A 324 -13.09 -4.95 -7.01
N SER A 325 -12.23 -5.37 -6.08
CA SER A 325 -12.12 -6.77 -5.65
C SER A 325 -12.12 -6.96 -4.13
N LEU A 326 -11.74 -5.92 -3.36
CA LEU A 326 -11.74 -5.96 -1.90
C LEU A 326 -13.07 -5.48 -1.32
N VAL A 327 -13.85 -4.71 -2.09
CA VAL A 327 -15.21 -4.26 -1.77
C VAL A 327 -16.25 -4.89 -2.70
N GLU A 328 -16.03 -6.06 -3.26
CA GLU A 328 -17.14 -7.00 -3.16
C GLU A 328 -17.31 -7.16 -1.65
N ARG A 329 -18.19 -6.34 -1.06
CA ARG A 329 -18.43 -6.33 0.39
C ARG A 329 -18.41 -7.77 0.83
N TYR A 330 -17.76 -8.04 1.96
CA TYR A 330 -17.81 -9.35 2.61
C TYR A 330 -19.20 -9.97 2.47
N ASP A 331 -20.24 -9.14 2.55
CA ASP A 331 -21.65 -9.46 2.34
C ASP A 331 -21.94 -9.99 0.91
N VAL A 332 -21.40 -9.40 -0.15
CA VAL A 332 -21.63 -9.85 -1.55
C VAL A 332 -20.91 -11.16 -1.83
N LYS A 333 -19.70 -11.35 -1.32
CA LYS A 333 -18.99 -12.65 -1.40
C LYS A 333 -19.71 -13.74 -0.61
N VAL A 334 -20.18 -13.37 0.58
CA VAL A 334 -20.96 -14.31 1.40
C VAL A 334 -22.30 -14.62 0.73
N LEU A 335 -23.01 -13.61 0.21
CA LEU A 335 -24.25 -13.81 -0.57
C LEU A 335 -24.03 -14.67 -1.80
N ARG A 336 -22.94 -14.49 -2.55
CA ARG A 336 -22.59 -15.36 -3.70
C ARG A 336 -22.30 -16.80 -3.25
N LYS A 337 -21.59 -17.00 -2.16
CA LYS A 337 -21.38 -18.33 -1.58
C LYS A 337 -22.68 -18.94 -1.06
N MET A 338 -23.52 -18.14 -0.38
CA MET A 338 -24.84 -18.56 0.07
C MET A 338 -25.69 -19.01 -1.12
N ARG A 339 -25.73 -18.20 -2.19
CA ARG A 339 -26.42 -18.55 -3.44
C ARG A 339 -25.95 -19.89 -3.99
N ASN A 340 -24.65 -20.08 -4.12
CA ASN A 340 -24.07 -21.31 -4.67
C ASN A 340 -24.42 -22.55 -3.81
N GLU A 341 -24.33 -22.44 -2.50
CA GLU A 341 -24.70 -23.53 -1.57
C GLU A 341 -26.20 -23.86 -1.63
N ILE A 342 -27.07 -22.83 -1.70
CA ILE A 342 -28.51 -23.01 -1.78
C ILE A 342 -28.89 -23.63 -3.14
N LEU A 343 -28.28 -23.17 -4.25
CA LEU A 343 -28.53 -23.75 -5.59
C LEU A 343 -28.01 -25.19 -5.70
N ALA A 344 -26.84 -25.47 -5.10
CA ALA A 344 -26.27 -26.83 -5.08
C ALA A 344 -27.16 -27.83 -4.32
N ALA A 345 -27.94 -27.35 -3.35
CA ALA A 345 -28.88 -28.20 -2.60
C ALA A 345 -30.16 -28.57 -3.39
N GLY A 346 -30.38 -27.95 -4.54
CA GLY A 346 -31.53 -28.24 -5.41
C GLY A 346 -32.88 -27.88 -4.79
N ASP A 347 -33.94 -28.51 -5.27
CA ASP A 347 -35.34 -28.23 -4.87
C ASP A 347 -35.66 -28.66 -3.43
N GLY A 348 -34.85 -29.56 -2.84
CA GLY A 348 -34.98 -29.95 -1.45
C GLY A 348 -34.51 -28.91 -0.44
N GLY A 349 -33.78 -27.91 -0.91
CA GLY A 349 -33.21 -26.83 -0.09
C GLY A 349 -32.13 -27.30 0.88
N ILE A 350 -31.58 -26.34 1.62
CA ILE A 350 -30.51 -26.56 2.61
C ILE A 350 -30.97 -26.11 4.01
N THR A 351 -30.68 -26.91 5.03
CA THR A 351 -31.02 -26.47 6.40
C THR A 351 -30.17 -25.28 6.82
N ARG A 352 -30.77 -24.31 7.54
CA ARG A 352 -30.10 -23.11 8.04
C ARG A 352 -28.80 -23.42 8.81
N SER A 353 -28.77 -24.51 9.56
CA SER A 353 -27.62 -24.93 10.33
C SER A 353 -26.49 -25.49 9.47
N VAL A 354 -26.79 -26.17 8.37
CA VAL A 354 -25.81 -26.68 7.39
C VAL A 354 -25.25 -25.52 6.59
N LEU A 355 -26.10 -24.62 6.10
CA LEU A 355 -25.69 -23.42 5.38
C LEU A 355 -24.77 -22.54 6.24
N TYR A 356 -25.13 -22.32 7.52
CA TYR A 356 -24.28 -21.61 8.47
C TYR A 356 -22.91 -22.28 8.64
N ARG A 357 -22.86 -23.57 8.81
CA ARG A 357 -21.63 -24.34 8.99
C ARG A 357 -20.71 -24.25 7.78
N ASN A 358 -21.27 -24.36 6.57
CA ASN A 358 -20.49 -24.31 5.32
C ASN A 358 -19.86 -22.94 5.07
N LEU A 359 -20.48 -21.88 5.58
CA LEU A 359 -20.05 -20.50 5.34
C LEU A 359 -19.26 -19.87 6.49
N PHE A 360 -19.54 -20.25 7.74
CA PHE A 360 -19.07 -19.56 8.94
C PHE A 360 -18.43 -20.52 9.97
N LEU A 361 -17.28 -21.06 9.62
CA LEU A 361 -16.54 -22.03 10.46
C LEU A 361 -15.97 -21.44 11.78
N SER A 362 -16.09 -20.15 12.06
CA SER A 362 -15.51 -19.50 13.24
C SER A 362 -16.43 -18.47 13.90
N GLY A 363 -17.31 -18.92 14.76
CA GLY A 363 -17.87 -18.21 15.95
C GLY A 363 -18.46 -16.79 15.88
N ARG A 364 -18.17 -15.97 14.89
CA ARG A 364 -18.54 -14.54 14.82
C ARG A 364 -19.78 -14.19 14.01
N GLY A 365 -20.37 -15.12 13.29
CA GLY A 365 -21.32 -14.78 12.21
C GLY A 365 -22.79 -15.03 12.49
N ARG A 366 -23.25 -15.43 13.67
CA ARG A 366 -24.67 -15.82 13.83
C ARG A 366 -25.65 -14.66 13.60
N GLN A 367 -25.34 -13.49 14.05
CA GLN A 367 -26.19 -12.31 13.89
C GLN A 367 -26.14 -11.79 12.44
N GLU A 368 -24.95 -11.68 11.84
CA GLU A 368 -24.75 -11.34 10.45
C GLU A 368 -25.41 -12.33 9.50
N PHE A 369 -25.21 -13.63 9.73
CA PHE A 369 -25.86 -14.69 8.96
C PHE A 369 -27.38 -14.59 9.04
N GLY A 370 -27.92 -14.30 10.21
CA GLY A 370 -29.36 -14.08 10.39
C GLY A 370 -29.88 -12.91 9.56
N THR A 371 -29.16 -11.80 9.55
CA THR A 371 -29.47 -10.61 8.74
C THR A 371 -29.44 -10.93 7.25
N LEU A 372 -28.39 -11.61 6.76
CA LEU A 372 -28.27 -11.98 5.35
C LEU A 372 -29.39 -12.92 4.89
N VAL A 373 -29.75 -13.94 5.69
CA VAL A 373 -30.87 -14.84 5.39
C VAL A 373 -32.20 -14.08 5.35
N ASN A 374 -32.43 -13.16 6.29
CA ASN A 374 -33.62 -12.31 6.30
C ASN A 374 -33.68 -11.42 5.06
N THR A 375 -32.56 -10.76 4.72
CA THR A 375 -32.46 -9.94 3.51
C THR A 375 -32.75 -10.74 2.24
N MET A 376 -32.20 -11.97 2.11
CA MET A 376 -32.52 -12.83 0.97
C MET A 376 -34.01 -13.22 0.93
N HIS A 377 -34.62 -13.44 2.07
CA HIS A 377 -36.05 -13.73 2.17
C HIS A 377 -36.91 -12.51 1.80
N ASP A 378 -36.57 -11.33 2.33
CA ASP A 378 -37.32 -10.08 2.09
C ASP A 378 -37.21 -9.62 0.62
N LEU A 379 -36.19 -10.07 -0.09
CA LEU A 379 -36.01 -9.86 -1.54
C LEU A 379 -36.61 -10.98 -2.40
N ASP A 380 -37.40 -11.89 -1.83
CA ASP A 380 -38.01 -13.05 -2.49
C ASP A 380 -37.00 -14.02 -3.18
N LEU A 381 -35.80 -14.07 -2.73
CA LEU A 381 -34.74 -14.89 -3.29
C LEU A 381 -34.75 -16.32 -2.77
N VAL A 382 -35.19 -16.46 -1.55
CA VAL A 382 -35.31 -17.75 -0.87
C VAL A 382 -36.65 -17.82 -0.15
N ARG A 383 -37.19 -19.05 -0.10
CA ARG A 383 -38.31 -19.38 0.81
C ARG A 383 -37.77 -20.08 2.03
N ARG A 384 -38.40 -19.82 3.16
CA ARG A 384 -38.09 -20.43 4.45
C ARG A 384 -39.21 -21.37 4.82
N VAL A 385 -38.90 -22.65 4.98
CA VAL A 385 -39.89 -23.70 5.31
C VAL A 385 -39.47 -24.38 6.61
N GLU A 386 -40.38 -24.45 7.56
CA GLU A 386 -40.20 -25.27 8.76
C GLU A 386 -40.57 -26.73 8.48
N VAL A 387 -39.61 -27.62 8.67
CA VAL A 387 -39.81 -29.06 8.53
C VAL A 387 -39.81 -29.71 9.90
N GLN A 388 -40.94 -30.36 10.22
CA GLN A 388 -41.07 -31.14 11.46
C GLN A 388 -40.17 -32.38 11.41
N THR A 389 -39.43 -32.60 12.48
CA THR A 389 -38.59 -33.79 12.64
C THR A 389 -38.92 -34.48 13.98
N ASN A 390 -38.40 -35.68 14.22
CA ASN A 390 -38.59 -36.38 15.49
C ASN A 390 -37.93 -35.63 16.71
N GLY A 391 -37.51 -34.38 16.52
CA GLY A 391 -36.94 -33.48 17.52
C GLY A 391 -37.38 -32.06 17.29
N ARG A 392 -36.44 -31.06 17.43
CA ARG A 392 -36.75 -29.64 17.16
C ARG A 392 -37.02 -29.43 15.68
N PRO A 393 -38.02 -28.60 15.31
CA PRO A 393 -38.23 -28.21 13.92
C PRO A 393 -36.97 -27.66 13.27
N LYS A 394 -36.75 -27.96 12.01
CA LYS A 394 -35.60 -27.45 11.23
C LYS A 394 -36.09 -26.46 10.20
N GLU A 395 -35.45 -25.30 10.15
CA GLU A 395 -35.65 -24.30 9.12
C GLU A 395 -34.86 -24.70 7.87
N VAL A 396 -35.53 -24.87 6.72
CA VAL A 396 -34.96 -25.19 5.41
C VAL A 396 -35.08 -23.95 4.52
N ILE A 397 -33.98 -23.59 3.87
CA ILE A 397 -33.89 -22.49 2.92
C ILE A 397 -33.90 -23.05 1.51
N ILE A 398 -34.87 -22.62 0.70
CA ILE A 398 -35.10 -23.13 -0.67
C ILE A 398 -34.96 -21.95 -1.64
N ALA A 399 -34.26 -22.19 -2.76
CA ALA A 399 -34.10 -21.21 -3.83
C ALA A 399 -35.45 -20.89 -4.51
N THR A 400 -35.68 -19.63 -4.81
CA THR A 400 -36.73 -19.20 -5.73
C THR A 400 -36.22 -19.11 -7.17
N GLU A 401 -37.09 -18.86 -8.15
CA GLU A 401 -36.69 -18.64 -9.54
C GLU A 401 -35.78 -17.40 -9.70
N TYR A 402 -36.00 -16.36 -8.88
CA TYR A 402 -35.18 -15.15 -8.87
C TYR A 402 -33.73 -15.43 -8.46
N LEU A 403 -33.46 -16.35 -7.52
CA LEU A 403 -32.10 -16.71 -7.12
C LEU A 403 -31.31 -17.39 -8.25
N ARG A 404 -32.01 -18.03 -9.21
CA ARG A 404 -31.42 -18.76 -10.35
C ARG A 404 -30.96 -17.84 -11.48
N ASN A 405 -31.42 -16.58 -11.52
CA ASN A 405 -31.05 -15.61 -12.55
C ASN A 405 -29.62 -15.04 -12.29
N GLU A 406 -28.76 -14.99 -13.35
CA GLU A 406 -27.38 -14.48 -13.23
C GLU A 406 -27.31 -12.96 -13.01
N GLN A 407 -28.29 -12.18 -13.52
CA GLN A 407 -28.39 -10.73 -13.28
C GLN A 407 -28.75 -10.36 -11.84
N PHE A 408 -29.14 -11.33 -11.06
CA PHE A 408 -29.60 -11.22 -9.70
C PHE A 408 -28.63 -10.46 -8.76
N LEU A 409 -27.32 -10.72 -8.86
CA LEU A 409 -26.33 -10.07 -7.98
C LEU A 409 -26.23 -8.57 -8.22
N GLU A 410 -26.33 -8.12 -9.46
CA GLU A 410 -26.34 -6.70 -9.83
C GLU A 410 -27.60 -5.99 -9.31
N ASP A 411 -28.75 -6.64 -9.39
CA ASP A 411 -30.02 -6.08 -8.91
C ASP A 411 -30.08 -6.01 -7.37
N VAL A 412 -29.49 -6.99 -6.66
CA VAL A 412 -29.39 -6.97 -5.19
C VAL A 412 -28.41 -5.90 -4.73
N VAL A 413 -27.24 -5.82 -5.36
CA VAL A 413 -26.23 -4.78 -5.08
C VAL A 413 -26.84 -3.39 -5.27
N ARG A 414 -27.58 -3.17 -6.35
CA ARG A 414 -28.27 -1.90 -6.64
C ARG A 414 -29.37 -1.59 -5.62
N LYS A 415 -30.24 -2.56 -5.29
CA LYS A 415 -31.35 -2.38 -4.33
C LYS A 415 -30.89 -2.17 -2.89
N LEU A 416 -29.72 -2.70 -2.52
CA LEU A 416 -29.13 -2.51 -1.19
C LEU A 416 -28.32 -1.20 -1.06
N GLY A 417 -28.30 -0.36 -2.14
CA GLY A 417 -27.48 0.86 -2.17
C GLY A 417 -25.99 0.57 -2.02
N MET A 418 -25.56 -0.56 -2.59
CA MET A 418 -24.23 -1.11 -2.48
C MET A 418 -23.41 -0.85 -3.77
N GLU A 419 -23.85 0.10 -4.63
CA GLU A 419 -23.09 0.61 -5.80
C GLU A 419 -21.86 1.42 -5.41
#